data_2c605fe3143979ff3d34dd36c21a4390
#
_entry.id   2c605fe3143979ff3d34dd36c21a4390
#
_cell.length_a   1.000
_cell.length_b   1.000
_cell.length_c   1.000
_cell.angle_alpha   90.00
_cell.angle_beta   90.00
_cell.angle_gamma   90.00
#
_symmetry.space_group_name_H-M   'P 1'
#
loop_
_entity.id
_entity.type
_entity.pdbx_description
1 polymer ?
#
loop_
_entity_poly.entity_id
_entity_poly.type
_entity_poly.pdbx_seq_one_letter_code
_entity_poly.pdbx_strand_id
1 'polypeptide(L)'
;MEGKQLALDVLEQVRRAVVGKDEVLVKALLAILARGHILMEDIPGVGKTTMALAFSKALHLQYGRVQFTPDVMPSDITGFSLYNKSTGQMEYQPGAVLCNLFLADELNRATSRTQSALLEAMEEGQVTVDGVSRPVPQPFVVIATQNPAGASGTQRLPDSQLDRFLLRLSMGYPSPAEELELLRRKQYGGGMGGVERVVDRAGLERMRQAVDRVHISDEVLSY
;
A
#
# COMPACT_ATOMS: atom_id res chain seq x y z
N MET A 1 24.70 5.74 -7.43
CA MET A 1 25.14 5.33 -6.08
C MET A 1 24.19 5.87 -4.99
N GLU A 2 23.78 7.12 -5.05
CA GLU A 2 22.88 7.76 -4.06
C GLU A 2 21.53 7.03 -3.89
N GLY A 3 20.85 6.67 -4.97
CA GLY A 3 19.54 5.99 -4.89
C GLY A 3 19.60 4.62 -4.22
N LYS A 4 20.68 3.86 -4.39
CA LYS A 4 20.89 2.58 -3.69
C LYS A 4 21.03 2.79 -2.18
N GLN A 5 21.79 3.78 -1.75
CA GLN A 5 21.98 4.05 -0.33
C GLN A 5 20.65 4.46 0.32
N LEU A 6 19.91 5.38 -0.31
CA LEU A 6 18.58 5.76 0.18
C LEU A 6 17.63 4.57 0.32
N ALA A 7 17.64 3.62 -0.64
CA ALA A 7 16.83 2.41 -0.56
C ALA A 7 17.23 1.52 0.62
N LEU A 8 18.53 1.38 0.90
CA LEU A 8 19.04 0.63 2.05
C LEU A 8 18.65 1.30 3.38
N ASP A 9 18.73 2.63 3.45
CA ASP A 9 18.35 3.40 4.63
C ASP A 9 16.84 3.25 4.93
N VAL A 10 15.99 3.25 3.88
CA VAL A 10 14.55 2.96 4.03
C VAL A 10 14.32 1.56 4.60
N LEU A 11 14.99 0.54 4.04
CA LEU A 11 14.87 -0.84 4.53
C LEU A 11 15.31 -0.98 5.98
N GLU A 12 16.40 -0.31 6.37
CA GLU A 12 16.87 -0.29 7.75
C GLU A 12 15.81 0.25 8.70
N GLN A 13 15.15 1.35 8.33
CA GLN A 13 14.05 1.91 9.14
C GLN A 13 12.86 0.95 9.24
N VAL A 14 12.44 0.35 8.12
CA VAL A 14 11.30 -0.56 8.11
C VAL A 14 11.59 -1.82 8.95
N ARG A 15 12.82 -2.34 8.94
CA ARG A 15 13.27 -3.47 9.78
C ARG A 15 13.17 -3.19 11.28
N ARG A 16 13.18 -1.93 11.71
CA ARG A 16 12.95 -1.58 13.13
C ARG A 16 11.53 -1.95 13.59
N ALA A 17 10.56 -1.88 12.68
CA ALA A 17 9.16 -2.21 12.97
C ALA A 17 8.78 -3.65 12.58
N VAL A 18 9.39 -4.20 11.52
CA VAL A 18 9.06 -5.52 10.97
C VAL A 18 10.25 -6.44 11.13
N VAL A 19 10.06 -7.57 11.81
CA VAL A 19 11.13 -8.53 12.13
C VAL A 19 11.12 -9.68 11.14
N GLY A 20 12.30 -10.05 10.62
CA GLY A 20 12.54 -11.32 9.92
C GLY A 20 11.87 -11.48 8.55
N LYS A 21 11.44 -10.39 7.91
CA LYS A 21 10.75 -10.43 6.61
C LYS A 21 11.52 -9.72 5.50
N ASP A 22 12.85 -9.80 5.55
CA ASP A 22 13.76 -9.03 4.69
C ASP A 22 13.43 -9.16 3.20
N GLU A 23 13.21 -10.37 2.71
CA GLU A 23 12.89 -10.60 1.30
C GLU A 23 11.59 -9.92 0.88
N VAL A 24 10.56 -9.99 1.72
CA VAL A 24 9.27 -9.34 1.48
C VAL A 24 9.41 -7.82 1.52
N LEU A 25 10.19 -7.28 2.48
CA LEU A 25 10.45 -5.86 2.58
C LEU A 25 11.19 -5.31 1.35
N VAL A 26 12.21 -6.04 0.87
CA VAL A 26 12.94 -5.68 -0.35
C VAL A 26 12.00 -5.68 -1.56
N LYS A 27 11.21 -6.74 -1.75
CA LYS A 27 10.25 -6.84 -2.86
C LYS A 27 9.18 -5.74 -2.78
N ALA A 28 8.68 -5.43 -1.58
CA ALA A 28 7.71 -4.35 -1.39
C ALA A 28 8.32 -2.98 -1.75
N LEU A 29 9.55 -2.69 -1.32
CA LEU A 29 10.24 -1.47 -1.71
C LEU A 29 10.47 -1.40 -3.23
N LEU A 30 10.86 -2.50 -3.87
CA LEU A 30 11.03 -2.55 -5.32
C LEU A 30 9.73 -2.24 -6.06
N ALA A 31 8.58 -2.79 -5.59
CA ALA A 31 7.28 -2.46 -6.16
C ALA A 31 6.94 -0.97 -6.00
N ILE A 32 7.18 -0.38 -4.81
CA ILE A 32 6.98 1.05 -4.56
C ILE A 32 7.84 1.90 -5.50
N LEU A 33 9.09 1.52 -5.73
CA LEU A 33 10.00 2.24 -6.62
C LEU A 33 9.61 2.08 -8.10
N ALA A 34 9.11 0.90 -8.49
CA ALA A 34 8.59 0.63 -9.83
C ALA A 34 7.17 1.21 -10.07
N ARG A 35 6.64 2.01 -9.17
CA ARG A 35 5.28 2.62 -9.23
C ARG A 35 4.15 1.58 -9.26
N GLY A 36 4.42 0.36 -8.78
CA GLY A 36 3.45 -0.72 -8.76
C GLY A 36 2.66 -0.80 -7.46
N HIS A 37 1.53 -1.48 -7.52
CA HIS A 37 0.71 -1.84 -6.38
C HIS A 37 1.04 -3.26 -5.90
N ILE A 38 0.74 -3.56 -4.64
CA ILE A 38 1.11 -4.82 -3.97
C ILE A 38 -0.13 -5.51 -3.44
N LEU A 39 -0.25 -6.81 -3.73
CA LEU A 39 -1.24 -7.67 -3.10
C LEU A 39 -0.57 -8.56 -2.05
N MET A 40 -1.02 -8.48 -0.81
CA MET A 40 -0.57 -9.33 0.28
C MET A 40 -1.58 -10.45 0.52
N GLU A 41 -1.17 -11.69 0.37
CA GLU A 41 -2.03 -12.85 0.59
C GLU A 41 -1.56 -13.64 1.81
N ASP A 42 -2.18 -13.36 2.93
CA ASP A 42 -1.81 -13.92 4.23
C ASP A 42 -2.99 -13.97 5.20
N ILE A 43 -2.82 -14.77 6.21
CA ILE A 43 -3.67 -14.77 7.39
C ILE A 43 -3.62 -13.43 8.14
N PRO A 44 -4.62 -13.09 8.93
CA PRO A 44 -4.61 -11.92 9.80
C PRO A 44 -3.45 -11.96 10.82
N GLY A 45 -2.93 -10.78 11.20
CA GLY A 45 -2.01 -10.65 12.33
C GLY A 45 -0.52 -10.82 12.01
N VAL A 46 -0.11 -11.12 10.77
CA VAL A 46 1.31 -11.32 10.39
C VAL A 46 2.14 -10.04 10.20
N GLY A 47 1.56 -8.85 10.45
CA GLY A 47 2.31 -7.58 10.39
C GLY A 47 2.15 -6.77 9.10
N LYS A 48 1.17 -7.08 8.24
CA LYS A 48 0.90 -6.34 6.99
C LYS A 48 0.68 -4.84 7.23
N THR A 49 -0.15 -4.48 8.21
CA THR A 49 -0.41 -3.09 8.59
C THR A 49 0.84 -2.39 9.12
N THR A 50 1.64 -3.10 9.91
CA THR A 50 2.91 -2.58 10.44
C THR A 50 3.88 -2.26 9.31
N MET A 51 4.00 -3.13 8.32
CA MET A 51 4.83 -2.92 7.14
C MET A 51 4.40 -1.69 6.34
N ALA A 52 3.10 -1.58 6.01
CA ALA A 52 2.57 -0.44 5.27
C ALA A 52 2.82 0.89 6.01
N LEU A 53 2.57 0.92 7.32
CA LEU A 53 2.78 2.09 8.16
C LEU A 53 4.27 2.43 8.30
N ALA A 54 5.16 1.43 8.38
CA ALA A 54 6.61 1.65 8.44
C ALA A 54 7.14 2.27 7.14
N PHE A 55 6.71 1.77 5.98
CA PHE A 55 7.05 2.38 4.69
C PHE A 55 6.51 3.80 4.57
N SER A 56 5.26 4.06 4.99
CA SER A 56 4.70 5.41 4.93
C SER A 56 5.51 6.41 5.75
N LYS A 57 5.97 6.02 6.94
CA LYS A 57 6.81 6.86 7.79
C LYS A 57 8.21 7.07 7.19
N ALA A 58 8.91 6.00 6.83
CA ALA A 58 10.27 6.06 6.31
C ALA A 58 10.35 6.90 5.01
N LEU A 59 9.34 6.81 4.15
CA LEU A 59 9.22 7.51 2.87
C LEU A 59 8.47 8.84 2.97
N HIS A 60 8.01 9.23 4.15
CA HIS A 60 7.21 10.45 4.38
C HIS A 60 5.99 10.55 3.46
N LEU A 61 5.21 9.49 3.39
CA LEU A 61 3.99 9.39 2.60
C LEU A 61 2.75 9.56 3.48
N GLN A 62 1.76 10.28 2.98
CA GLN A 62 0.45 10.33 3.62
C GLN A 62 -0.18 8.94 3.57
N TYR A 63 -0.48 8.39 4.75
CA TYR A 63 -1.03 7.06 4.92
C TYR A 63 -2.55 7.09 5.06
N GLY A 64 -3.23 6.22 4.32
CA GLY A 64 -4.64 5.94 4.46
C GLY A 64 -4.88 4.45 4.66
N ARG A 65 -5.93 4.08 5.40
CA ARG A 65 -6.33 2.69 5.61
C ARG A 65 -7.83 2.55 5.63
N VAL A 66 -8.33 1.55 4.94
CA VAL A 66 -9.72 1.07 5.08
C VAL A 66 -9.68 -0.43 5.32
N GLN A 67 -10.40 -0.87 6.35
CA GLN A 67 -10.75 -2.27 6.57
C GLN A 67 -11.99 -2.57 5.76
N PHE A 68 -11.86 -3.38 4.73
CA PHE A 68 -12.97 -3.70 3.85
C PHE A 68 -13.92 -4.72 4.49
N THR A 69 -15.20 -4.39 4.43
CA THR A 69 -16.34 -5.22 4.83
C THR A 69 -17.42 -5.12 3.75
N PRO A 70 -18.44 -5.96 3.75
CA PRO A 70 -19.56 -5.84 2.81
C PRO A 70 -20.27 -4.49 2.85
N ASP A 71 -20.20 -3.77 3.97
CA ASP A 71 -20.87 -2.49 4.19
C ASP A 71 -20.10 -1.28 3.66
N VAL A 72 -18.80 -1.44 3.35
CA VAL A 72 -17.98 -0.35 2.78
C VAL A 72 -18.48 -0.02 1.39
N MET A 73 -18.82 1.25 1.19
CA MET A 73 -19.36 1.76 -0.07
C MET A 73 -18.27 2.32 -0.98
N PRO A 74 -18.47 2.38 -2.30
CA PRO A 74 -17.56 3.07 -3.23
C PRO A 74 -17.27 4.52 -2.81
N SER A 75 -18.27 5.23 -2.28
CA SER A 75 -18.13 6.61 -1.80
C SER A 75 -17.18 6.76 -0.61
N ASP A 76 -17.01 5.73 0.21
CA ASP A 76 -16.02 5.75 1.30
C ASP A 76 -14.59 5.75 0.75
N ILE A 77 -14.40 5.17 -0.44
CA ILE A 77 -13.11 5.09 -1.13
C ILE A 77 -12.87 6.35 -1.96
N THR A 78 -13.80 6.71 -2.84
CA THR A 78 -13.62 7.81 -3.81
C THR A 78 -14.03 9.17 -3.28
N GLY A 79 -14.81 9.23 -2.21
CA GLY A 79 -15.45 10.45 -1.73
C GLY A 79 -16.84 10.66 -2.31
N PHE A 80 -17.46 11.73 -1.90
CA PHE A 80 -18.83 12.12 -2.28
C PHE A 80 -19.02 13.63 -2.11
N SER A 81 -20.06 14.19 -2.71
CA SER A 81 -20.40 15.60 -2.51
C SER A 81 -21.57 15.77 -1.56
N LEU A 82 -21.45 16.75 -0.68
CA LEU A 82 -22.49 17.17 0.26
C LEU A 82 -22.95 18.59 -0.07
N TYR A 83 -24.26 18.83 0.06
CA TYR A 83 -24.79 20.18 -0.04
C TYR A 83 -24.50 20.97 1.25
N ASN A 84 -23.68 22.02 1.13
CA ASN A 84 -23.41 22.93 2.22
C ASN A 84 -24.49 24.02 2.27
N LYS A 85 -25.33 23.96 3.31
CA LYS A 85 -26.46 24.93 3.49
C LYS A 85 -25.99 26.35 3.74
N SER A 86 -24.78 26.54 4.26
CA SER A 86 -24.22 27.87 4.56
C SER A 86 -23.72 28.59 3.30
N THR A 87 -23.13 27.82 2.36
CA THR A 87 -22.59 28.34 1.10
C THR A 87 -23.55 28.21 -0.09
N GLY A 88 -24.59 27.36 0.05
CA GLY A 88 -25.52 27.02 -1.03
C GLY A 88 -24.90 26.19 -2.14
N GLN A 89 -23.73 25.54 -1.91
CA GLN A 89 -22.97 24.82 -2.91
C GLN A 89 -22.77 23.34 -2.55
N MET A 90 -22.55 22.53 -3.56
CA MET A 90 -22.09 21.15 -3.37
C MET A 90 -20.59 21.16 -3.06
N GLU A 91 -20.19 20.59 -1.92
CA GLU A 91 -18.82 20.49 -1.48
C GLU A 91 -18.36 19.04 -1.49
N TYR A 92 -17.24 18.78 -2.15
CA TYR A 92 -16.68 17.44 -2.22
C TYR A 92 -15.98 17.09 -0.90
N GLN A 93 -16.34 15.93 -0.36
CA GLN A 93 -15.70 15.29 0.78
C GLN A 93 -14.74 14.21 0.25
N PRO A 94 -13.42 14.33 0.49
CA PRO A 94 -12.42 13.38 -0.01
C PRO A 94 -12.65 11.99 0.56
N GLY A 95 -12.55 10.96 -0.28
CA GLY A 95 -12.55 9.58 0.13
C GLY A 95 -11.18 9.12 0.65
N ALA A 96 -11.17 7.93 1.24
CA ALA A 96 -9.99 7.39 1.93
C ALA A 96 -8.80 7.13 1.00
N VAL A 97 -9.04 6.96 -0.31
CA VAL A 97 -7.99 6.67 -1.30
C VAL A 97 -7.14 7.89 -1.65
N LEU A 98 -7.58 9.11 -1.27
CA LEU A 98 -6.84 10.34 -1.55
C LEU A 98 -5.63 10.52 -0.61
N CYS A 99 -4.70 9.59 -0.69
CA CYS A 99 -3.44 9.56 0.07
C CYS A 99 -2.30 9.00 -0.82
N ASN A 100 -1.08 8.98 -0.29
CA ASN A 100 0.08 8.46 -1.04
C ASN A 100 0.25 6.95 -0.93
N LEU A 101 0.08 6.40 0.28
CA LEU A 101 0.14 4.97 0.54
C LEU A 101 -1.18 4.53 1.17
N PHE A 102 -1.95 3.79 0.41
CA PHE A 102 -3.26 3.30 0.82
C PHE A 102 -3.22 1.81 1.17
N LEU A 103 -3.59 1.46 2.40
CA LEU A 103 -3.77 0.07 2.83
C LEU A 103 -5.24 -0.32 2.68
N ALA A 104 -5.52 -1.15 1.67
CA ALA A 104 -6.82 -1.79 1.46
C ALA A 104 -6.85 -3.14 2.18
N ASP A 105 -7.25 -3.14 3.45
CA ASP A 105 -7.18 -4.33 4.29
C ASP A 105 -8.42 -5.23 4.09
N GLU A 106 -8.20 -6.53 3.82
CA GLU A 106 -9.22 -7.53 3.50
C GLU A 106 -10.10 -7.16 2.29
N LEU A 107 -9.49 -6.68 1.21
CA LEU A 107 -10.18 -6.20 0.00
C LEU A 107 -11.20 -7.22 -0.55
N ASN A 108 -10.91 -8.51 -0.43
CA ASN A 108 -11.77 -9.60 -0.91
C ASN A 108 -13.05 -9.82 -0.06
N ARG A 109 -13.31 -9.00 0.97
CA ARG A 109 -14.58 -8.96 1.71
C ARG A 109 -15.55 -7.90 1.21
N ALA A 110 -15.05 -6.94 0.43
CA ALA A 110 -15.89 -5.89 -0.14
C ALA A 110 -16.77 -6.43 -1.27
N THR A 111 -17.85 -5.69 -1.56
CA THR A 111 -18.64 -5.93 -2.76
C THR A 111 -17.80 -5.68 -4.02
N SER A 112 -18.12 -6.35 -5.13
CA SER A 112 -17.42 -6.14 -6.41
C SER A 112 -17.47 -4.68 -6.88
N ARG A 113 -18.53 -3.95 -6.53
CA ARG A 113 -18.68 -2.52 -6.85
C ARG A 113 -17.65 -1.67 -6.11
N THR A 114 -17.43 -1.94 -4.83
CA THR A 114 -16.43 -1.24 -4.01
C THR A 114 -15.00 -1.61 -4.43
N GLN A 115 -14.76 -2.89 -4.74
CA GLN A 115 -13.49 -3.33 -5.31
C GLN A 115 -13.17 -2.59 -6.62
N SER A 116 -14.15 -2.50 -7.55
CA SER A 116 -13.98 -1.80 -8.83
C SER A 116 -13.63 -0.33 -8.64
N ALA A 117 -14.22 0.36 -7.66
CA ALA A 117 -13.92 1.77 -7.39
C ALA A 117 -12.45 1.99 -6.95
N LEU A 118 -11.89 1.08 -6.14
CA LEU A 118 -10.49 1.14 -5.78
C LEU A 118 -9.59 0.81 -6.97
N LEU A 119 -9.92 -0.23 -7.73
CA LEU A 119 -9.11 -0.69 -8.86
C LEU A 119 -9.09 0.34 -10.00
N GLU A 120 -10.19 1.07 -10.21
CA GLU A 120 -10.24 2.20 -11.13
C GLU A 120 -9.29 3.33 -10.68
N ALA A 121 -9.31 3.69 -9.40
CA ALA A 121 -8.40 4.70 -8.85
C ALA A 121 -6.92 4.29 -8.98
N MET A 122 -6.61 2.98 -8.89
CA MET A 122 -5.27 2.44 -9.10
C MET A 122 -4.81 2.55 -10.55
N GLU A 123 -5.70 2.29 -11.50
CA GLU A 123 -5.41 2.30 -12.94
C GLU A 123 -5.35 3.72 -13.49
N GLU A 124 -6.36 4.53 -13.18
CA GLU A 124 -6.52 5.88 -13.73
C GLU A 124 -5.68 6.95 -12.98
N GLY A 125 -5.21 6.65 -11.76
CA GLY A 125 -4.53 7.62 -10.92
C GLY A 125 -5.41 8.79 -10.49
N GLN A 126 -6.74 8.63 -10.57
CA GLN A 126 -7.75 9.64 -10.22
C GLN A 126 -9.04 9.00 -9.76
N VAL A 127 -9.90 9.78 -9.12
CA VAL A 127 -11.27 9.41 -8.79
C VAL A 127 -12.26 10.36 -9.48
N THR A 128 -13.37 9.85 -9.99
CA THR A 128 -14.41 10.68 -10.62
C THR A 128 -15.67 10.66 -9.77
N VAL A 129 -16.06 11.84 -9.26
CA VAL A 129 -17.28 12.04 -8.46
C VAL A 129 -18.07 13.20 -9.03
N ASP A 130 -19.36 12.98 -9.30
CA ASP A 130 -20.28 13.97 -9.91
C ASP A 130 -19.75 14.55 -11.23
N GLY A 131 -19.11 13.72 -12.06
CA GLY A 131 -18.55 14.12 -13.34
C GLY A 131 -17.24 14.93 -13.25
N VAL A 132 -16.69 15.11 -12.04
CA VAL A 132 -15.42 15.82 -11.80
C VAL A 132 -14.33 14.82 -11.44
N SER A 133 -13.30 14.73 -12.30
CA SER A 133 -12.12 13.90 -12.03
C SER A 133 -11.14 14.63 -11.11
N ARG A 134 -10.66 13.93 -10.10
CA ARG A 134 -9.73 14.43 -9.08
C ARG A 134 -8.52 13.50 -9.00
N PRO A 135 -7.31 13.99 -9.26
CA PRO A 135 -6.11 13.15 -9.21
C PRO A 135 -5.84 12.69 -7.78
N VAL A 136 -5.40 11.44 -7.63
CA VAL A 136 -4.88 10.96 -6.36
C VAL A 136 -3.50 11.56 -6.08
N PRO A 137 -3.14 11.85 -4.82
CA PRO A 137 -1.82 12.38 -4.46
C PRO A 137 -0.68 11.48 -4.94
N GLN A 138 0.29 12.07 -5.63
CA GLN A 138 1.47 11.32 -6.10
C GLN A 138 2.64 11.47 -5.12
N PRO A 139 3.44 10.43 -4.90
CA PRO A 139 3.31 9.07 -5.44
C PRO A 139 2.09 8.34 -4.85
N PHE A 140 1.44 7.48 -5.64
CA PHE A 140 0.30 6.68 -5.21
C PHE A 140 0.68 5.20 -5.22
N VAL A 141 0.53 4.52 -4.08
CA VAL A 141 0.78 3.10 -3.92
C VAL A 141 -0.33 2.48 -3.09
N VAL A 142 -0.91 1.41 -3.59
CA VAL A 142 -1.86 0.58 -2.86
C VAL A 142 -1.19 -0.70 -2.40
N ILE A 143 -1.32 -1.00 -1.11
CA ILE A 143 -1.05 -2.31 -0.54
C ILE A 143 -2.41 -2.90 -0.19
N ALA A 144 -2.90 -3.83 -1.00
CA ALA A 144 -4.12 -4.54 -0.70
C ALA A 144 -3.80 -5.83 0.05
N THR A 145 -4.67 -6.22 0.98
CA THR A 145 -4.57 -7.53 1.61
C THR A 145 -5.79 -8.37 1.27
N GLN A 146 -5.58 -9.67 1.14
CA GLN A 146 -6.66 -10.64 1.05
C GLN A 146 -6.37 -11.85 1.93
N ASN A 147 -7.42 -12.41 2.50
CA ASN A 147 -7.32 -13.68 3.20
C ASN A 147 -7.28 -14.82 2.17
N PRO A 148 -6.58 -15.93 2.47
CA PRO A 148 -6.56 -17.09 1.59
C PRO A 148 -7.97 -17.58 1.22
N ALA A 149 -8.09 -18.16 0.05
CA ALA A 149 -9.36 -18.67 -0.45
C ALA A 149 -9.98 -19.70 0.51
N GLY A 150 -11.28 -19.52 0.81
CA GLY A 150 -12.04 -20.39 1.72
C GLY A 150 -12.36 -19.78 3.08
N ALA A 151 -11.87 -18.60 3.40
CA ALA A 151 -12.34 -17.83 4.57
C ALA A 151 -13.80 -17.43 4.35
N SER A 152 -14.65 -17.61 5.38
CA SER A 152 -16.07 -17.26 5.32
C SER A 152 -16.28 -15.78 4.94
N GLY A 153 -17.19 -15.53 3.99
CA GLY A 153 -17.55 -14.18 3.56
C GLY A 153 -16.51 -13.49 2.65
N THR A 154 -15.59 -14.24 2.03
CA THR A 154 -14.63 -13.71 1.06
C THR A 154 -15.00 -14.09 -0.37
N GLN A 155 -14.81 -13.16 -1.31
CA GLN A 155 -14.92 -13.40 -2.75
C GLN A 155 -13.50 -13.31 -3.34
N ARG A 156 -13.13 -14.27 -4.21
CA ARG A 156 -11.87 -14.17 -4.94
C ARG A 156 -11.89 -12.96 -5.86
N LEU A 157 -10.78 -12.20 -5.89
CA LEU A 157 -10.58 -11.21 -6.93
C LEU A 157 -10.46 -11.95 -8.28
N PRO A 158 -11.19 -11.53 -9.33
CA PRO A 158 -11.00 -12.05 -10.68
C PRO A 158 -9.57 -11.82 -11.19
N ASP A 159 -9.08 -12.71 -12.06
CA ASP A 159 -7.72 -12.62 -12.61
C ASP A 159 -7.45 -11.24 -13.30
N SER A 160 -8.45 -10.71 -14.01
CA SER A 160 -8.37 -9.36 -14.61
C SER A 160 -8.18 -8.23 -13.60
N GLN A 161 -8.53 -8.44 -12.34
CA GLN A 161 -8.30 -7.50 -11.24
C GLN A 161 -6.96 -7.72 -10.56
N LEU A 162 -6.48 -8.99 -10.53
CA LEU A 162 -5.17 -9.32 -9.99
C LEU A 162 -4.04 -8.74 -10.83
N ASP A 163 -4.23 -8.59 -12.13
CA ASP A 163 -3.25 -8.01 -13.06
C ASP A 163 -2.88 -6.54 -12.77
N ARG A 164 -3.69 -5.84 -11.98
CA ARG A 164 -3.39 -4.47 -11.52
C ARG A 164 -2.33 -4.39 -10.42
N PHE A 165 -1.98 -5.52 -9.82
CA PHE A 165 -0.94 -5.61 -8.81
C PHE A 165 0.38 -6.08 -9.44
N LEU A 166 1.44 -5.29 -9.26
CA LEU A 166 2.76 -5.63 -9.76
C LEU A 166 3.35 -6.87 -9.10
N LEU A 167 3.12 -7.02 -7.80
CA LEU A 167 3.59 -8.16 -7.02
C LEU A 167 2.49 -8.71 -6.11
N ARG A 168 2.48 -10.03 -6.01
CA ARG A 168 1.75 -10.76 -4.99
C ARG A 168 2.76 -11.33 -3.98
N LEU A 169 2.64 -10.95 -2.71
CA LEU A 169 3.58 -11.27 -1.64
C LEU A 169 2.87 -11.97 -0.48
N SER A 170 3.62 -12.76 0.27
CA SER A 170 3.20 -13.37 1.53
C SER A 170 4.28 -13.16 2.58
N MET A 171 3.89 -12.71 3.78
CA MET A 171 4.80 -12.57 4.92
C MET A 171 4.99 -13.90 5.64
N GLY A 172 3.99 -14.77 5.63
CA GLY A 172 3.98 -16.01 6.38
C GLY A 172 4.08 -15.80 7.90
N TYR A 173 4.08 -16.89 8.65
CA TYR A 173 4.30 -16.85 10.11
C TYR A 173 5.73 -16.46 10.45
N PRO A 174 5.96 -15.81 11.62
CA PRO A 174 7.30 -15.64 12.13
C PRO A 174 7.89 -17.00 12.55
N SER A 175 9.20 -17.14 12.43
CA SER A 175 9.93 -18.25 13.05
C SER A 175 9.95 -18.10 14.58
N PRO A 176 10.23 -19.15 15.35
CA PRO A 176 10.32 -19.05 16.81
C PRO A 176 11.31 -17.98 17.30
N ALA A 177 12.41 -17.78 16.58
CA ALA A 177 13.39 -16.75 16.90
C ALA A 177 12.86 -15.33 16.65
N GLU A 178 12.16 -15.13 15.55
CA GLU A 178 11.50 -13.86 15.21
C GLU A 178 10.37 -13.55 16.19
N GLU A 179 9.58 -14.55 16.59
CA GLU A 179 8.52 -14.39 17.57
C GLU A 179 9.08 -13.94 18.94
N LEU A 180 10.17 -14.56 19.38
CA LEU A 180 10.86 -14.14 20.61
C LEU A 180 11.35 -12.69 20.51
N GLU A 181 11.91 -12.29 19.37
CA GLU A 181 12.35 -10.91 19.13
C GLU A 181 11.18 -9.93 19.14
N LEU A 182 10.04 -10.28 18.53
CA LEU A 182 8.82 -9.48 18.56
C LEU A 182 8.32 -9.25 20.00
N LEU A 183 8.33 -10.30 20.82
CA LEU A 183 7.94 -10.21 22.24
C LEU A 183 8.90 -9.30 23.02
N ARG A 184 10.21 -9.42 22.81
CA ARG A 184 11.23 -8.55 23.42
C ARG A 184 11.01 -7.09 23.04
N ARG A 185 10.83 -6.80 21.75
CA ARG A 185 10.56 -5.43 21.28
C ARG A 185 9.29 -4.84 21.89
N LYS A 186 8.24 -5.65 22.02
CA LYS A 186 7.00 -5.21 22.67
C LYS A 186 7.19 -4.88 24.15
N GLN A 187 8.01 -5.67 24.86
CA GLN A 187 8.30 -5.45 26.28
C GLN A 187 9.11 -4.18 26.53
N TYR A 188 10.06 -3.84 25.64
CA TYR A 188 10.98 -2.70 25.82
C TYR A 188 10.59 -1.46 25.00
N GLY A 189 9.34 -1.36 24.54
CA GLY A 189 8.84 -0.18 23.85
C GLY A 189 9.36 0.02 22.42
N GLY A 190 9.91 -1.04 21.81
CA GLY A 190 10.34 -1.05 20.42
C GLY A 190 9.18 -1.12 19.41
N GLY A 191 9.48 -1.04 18.14
CA GLY A 191 8.52 -1.14 17.03
C GLY A 191 8.31 0.19 16.31
N MET A 192 7.05 0.54 16.03
CA MET A 192 6.74 1.74 15.22
C MET A 192 7.29 3.07 15.74
N GLY A 193 7.56 3.17 17.05
CA GLY A 193 8.18 4.37 17.66
C GLY A 193 9.60 4.63 17.18
N GLY A 194 10.33 3.59 16.76
CA GLY A 194 11.71 3.69 16.29
C GLY A 194 11.87 3.94 14.79
N VAL A 195 10.78 4.01 14.01
CA VAL A 195 10.85 4.28 12.58
C VAL A 195 10.91 5.79 12.35
N GLU A 196 11.99 6.25 11.71
CA GLU A 196 12.22 7.63 11.37
C GLU A 196 12.07 7.86 9.87
N ARG A 197 11.76 9.10 9.49
CA ARG A 197 11.81 9.55 8.11
C ARG A 197 13.25 9.64 7.64
N VAL A 198 13.57 8.97 6.53
CA VAL A 198 14.91 9.03 5.90
C VAL A 198 14.88 9.56 4.49
N VAL A 199 13.70 9.56 3.86
CA VAL A 199 13.52 10.02 2.49
C VAL A 199 12.33 10.99 2.46
N ASP A 200 12.46 12.05 1.68
CA ASP A 200 11.36 12.93 1.33
C ASP A 200 10.83 12.60 -0.08
N ARG A 201 9.79 13.32 -0.51
CA ARG A 201 9.18 13.14 -1.83
C ARG A 201 10.22 13.27 -2.96
N ALA A 202 11.14 14.23 -2.87
CA ALA A 202 12.17 14.43 -3.88
C ALA A 202 13.18 13.28 -3.89
N GLY A 203 13.57 12.75 -2.73
CA GLY A 203 14.42 11.57 -2.61
C GLY A 203 13.79 10.31 -3.18
N LEU A 204 12.49 10.10 -2.92
CA LEU A 204 11.75 8.98 -3.51
C LEU A 204 11.69 9.09 -5.05
N GLU A 205 11.47 10.29 -5.58
CA GLU A 205 11.45 10.50 -7.03
C GLU A 205 12.84 10.27 -7.65
N ARG A 206 13.93 10.68 -6.99
CA ARG A 206 15.30 10.34 -7.45
C ARG A 206 15.54 8.82 -7.48
N MET A 207 15.05 8.09 -6.47
CA MET A 207 15.15 6.61 -6.48
C MET A 207 14.38 6.02 -7.65
N ARG A 208 13.14 6.49 -7.93
CA ARG A 208 12.32 6.05 -9.06
C ARG A 208 13.00 6.32 -10.40
N GLN A 209 13.55 7.52 -10.59
CA GLN A 209 14.31 7.87 -11.79
C GLN A 209 15.58 7.00 -11.97
N ALA A 210 16.18 6.54 -10.87
CA ALA A 210 17.30 5.61 -10.96
C ALA A 210 16.83 4.23 -11.46
N VAL A 211 15.63 3.78 -11.10
CA VAL A 211 15.01 2.55 -11.63
C VAL A 211 14.72 2.69 -13.13
N ASP A 212 14.17 3.84 -13.56
CA ASP A 212 13.85 4.12 -14.98
C ASP A 212 15.11 4.08 -15.90
N ARG A 213 16.31 4.22 -15.31
CA ARG A 213 17.60 4.18 -16.03
C ARG A 213 18.29 2.82 -16.01
N VAL A 214 17.69 1.81 -15.42
CA VAL A 214 18.27 0.45 -15.40
C VAL A 214 18.28 -0.10 -16.81
N HIS A 215 19.46 -0.51 -17.27
CA HIS A 215 19.60 -1.17 -18.57
C HIS A 215 18.97 -2.57 -18.51
N ILE A 216 18.13 -2.86 -19.49
CA ILE A 216 17.51 -4.16 -19.70
C ILE A 216 18.06 -4.69 -21.02
N SER A 217 18.66 -5.89 -21.00
CA SER A 217 19.17 -6.52 -22.23
C SER A 217 18.03 -7.00 -23.13
N ASP A 218 18.28 -7.07 -24.43
CA ASP A 218 17.30 -7.57 -25.42
C ASP A 218 16.83 -8.99 -25.12
N GLU A 219 17.69 -9.82 -24.51
CA GLU A 219 17.35 -11.17 -24.08
C GLU A 219 16.26 -11.17 -22.99
N VAL A 220 16.30 -10.22 -22.06
CA VAL A 220 15.28 -10.07 -21.02
C VAL A 220 14.01 -9.44 -21.60
N LEU A 221 14.14 -8.51 -22.56
CA LEU A 221 12.97 -7.91 -23.21
C LEU A 221 12.22 -8.87 -24.13
N SER A 222 12.90 -9.91 -24.64
CA SER A 222 12.30 -10.93 -25.51
C SER A 222 11.65 -12.09 -24.76
N TYR A 223 11.80 -12.17 -23.44
CA TYR A 223 11.21 -13.16 -22.57
C TYR A 223 9.72 -12.84 -22.32
#